data_e4b4d0b0114c748725bf586643f296f1
#
_entry.id   e4b4d0b0114c748725bf586643f296f1
#
_cell.length_a   1.000
_cell.length_b   1.000
_cell.length_c   1.000
_cell.angle_alpha   90.00
_cell.angle_beta   90.00
_cell.angle_gamma   90.00
#
_symmetry.space_group_name_H-M   'P 1'
#
loop_
_entity.id
_entity.type
_entity.pdbx_description
1 polymer ?
#
loop_
_entity_poly.entity_id
_entity_poly.type
_entity_poly.pdbx_seq_one_letter_code
_entity_poly.pdbx_strand_id
1 'polypeptide(L)'
;MNALIRAAQLLDFDQGLLDKTSKKSCYFVGITASSDTFYPGQERYDSYSGYVPIRFKGKTEEWQKLNVLNYEMESSTVLTLCSCLPDLRGGCVTGVIVNRNRKENINDADLKKGEDNAIRVAIKAAEILAGR
;
A
#
# COMPACT_ATOMS: atom_id res chain seq x y z
N MET A 1 12.58 -11.82 -10.59
CA MET A 1 11.35 -11.01 -10.64
C MET A 1 10.68 -11.08 -9.28
N ASN A 2 10.18 -9.96 -8.75
CA ASN A 2 9.46 -9.94 -7.49
C ASN A 2 8.18 -10.79 -7.60
N ALA A 3 7.99 -11.74 -6.68
CA ALA A 3 6.86 -12.68 -6.70
C ALA A 3 5.50 -11.96 -6.66
N LEU A 4 5.41 -10.82 -5.94
CA LEU A 4 4.18 -10.01 -5.89
C LEU A 4 3.82 -9.42 -7.26
N ILE A 5 4.80 -8.90 -8.01
CA ILE A 5 4.57 -8.36 -9.37
C ILE A 5 4.11 -9.48 -10.28
N ARG A 6 4.78 -10.63 -10.24
CA ARG A 6 4.40 -11.79 -11.06
C ARG A 6 3.02 -12.31 -10.71
N ALA A 7 2.67 -12.32 -9.42
CA ALA A 7 1.34 -12.71 -8.96
C ALA A 7 0.24 -11.79 -9.52
N ALA A 8 0.44 -10.47 -9.45
CA ALA A 8 -0.51 -9.51 -10.01
C ALA A 8 -0.71 -9.71 -11.52
N GLN A 9 0.38 -9.93 -12.27
CA GLN A 9 0.33 -10.23 -13.70
C GLN A 9 -0.45 -11.52 -14.01
N LEU A 10 -0.21 -12.60 -13.26
CA LEU A 10 -0.93 -13.87 -13.41
C LEU A 10 -2.42 -13.79 -13.05
N LEU A 11 -2.78 -12.84 -12.20
CA LEU A 11 -4.16 -12.52 -11.85
C LEU A 11 -4.82 -11.54 -12.82
N ASP A 12 -4.16 -11.23 -13.95
CA ASP A 12 -4.64 -10.31 -14.98
C ASP A 12 -4.91 -8.88 -14.49
N PHE A 13 -4.06 -8.39 -13.58
CA PHE A 13 -4.11 -7.00 -13.14
C PHE A 13 -3.27 -6.13 -14.06
N ASP A 14 -3.81 -4.97 -14.45
CA ASP A 14 -3.10 -4.01 -15.28
C ASP A 14 -2.04 -3.25 -14.48
N GLN A 15 -0.84 -3.10 -15.05
CA GLN A 15 0.19 -2.28 -14.43
C GLN A 15 0.01 -0.81 -14.82
N GLY A 16 -0.08 0.05 -13.83
CA GLY A 16 -0.07 1.50 -14.04
C GLY A 16 -1.46 2.12 -14.07
N LEU A 17 -1.82 2.80 -15.11
CA LEU A 17 -2.94 3.72 -15.20
C LEU A 17 -4.27 3.17 -14.68
N LEU A 18 -4.88 3.91 -13.74
CA LEU A 18 -6.29 3.78 -13.42
C LEU A 18 -7.11 4.25 -14.62
N ASP A 19 -7.37 3.33 -15.54
CA ASP A 19 -8.44 3.55 -16.51
C ASP A 19 -9.77 3.32 -15.81
N LYS A 20 -10.49 4.40 -15.52
CA LYS A 20 -11.82 4.33 -14.89
C LYS A 20 -12.85 3.60 -15.76
N THR A 21 -12.56 3.37 -17.03
CA THR A 21 -13.38 2.62 -17.97
C THR A 21 -13.07 1.12 -17.94
N SER A 22 -11.88 0.74 -17.47
CA SER A 22 -11.47 -0.65 -17.32
C SER A 22 -12.14 -1.30 -16.11
N LYS A 23 -12.72 -2.48 -16.32
CA LYS A 23 -13.23 -3.32 -15.21
C LYS A 23 -12.10 -4.07 -14.49
N LYS A 24 -10.88 -4.03 -15.01
CA LYS A 24 -9.72 -4.72 -14.44
C LYS A 24 -9.21 -3.98 -13.22
N SER A 25 -8.69 -4.73 -12.28
CA SER A 25 -7.92 -4.19 -11.17
C SER A 25 -6.53 -3.79 -11.66
N CYS A 26 -5.98 -2.71 -11.12
CA CYS A 26 -4.64 -2.26 -11.46
C CYS A 26 -3.71 -2.37 -10.25
N TYR A 27 -2.41 -2.43 -10.50
CA TYR A 27 -1.38 -2.40 -9.48
C TYR A 27 -0.28 -1.39 -9.82
N PHE A 28 0.35 -0.86 -8.80
CA PHE A 28 1.49 0.03 -8.90
C PHE A 28 2.66 -0.54 -8.11
N VAL A 29 3.87 -0.25 -8.55
CA VAL A 29 5.09 -0.61 -7.84
C VAL A 29 5.83 0.67 -7.47
N GLY A 30 6.15 0.82 -6.20
CA GLY A 30 6.82 2.04 -5.73
C GLY A 30 7.11 2.03 -4.25
N ILE A 31 7.33 3.20 -3.71
CA ILE A 31 7.70 3.42 -2.31
C ILE A 31 6.42 3.59 -1.49
N THR A 32 6.39 2.94 -0.35
CA THR A 32 5.35 3.06 0.68
C THR A 32 5.96 3.72 1.91
N ALA A 33 5.24 4.60 2.57
CA ALA A 33 5.62 5.17 3.86
C ALA A 33 4.91 4.42 4.99
N SER A 34 5.67 3.77 5.86
CA SER A 34 5.13 3.20 7.10
C SER A 34 5.09 4.27 8.18
N SER A 35 3.96 4.40 8.85
CA SER A 35 3.77 5.32 9.97
C SER A 35 3.37 4.55 11.21
N ASP A 36 4.03 4.82 12.32
CA ASP A 36 3.73 4.21 13.62
C ASP A 36 2.44 4.73 14.27
N THR A 37 1.89 5.82 13.73
CA THR A 37 0.66 6.43 14.24
C THR A 37 -0.28 6.83 13.12
N PHE A 38 -1.58 6.49 13.28
CA PHE A 38 -2.59 6.73 12.26
C PHE A 38 -2.90 8.23 12.05
N TYR A 39 -3.08 9.00 13.13
CA TYR A 39 -3.44 10.41 13.01
C TYR A 39 -2.22 11.31 12.80
N PRO A 40 -1.34 11.50 13.78
CA PRO A 40 -0.28 12.50 13.64
C PRO A 40 0.80 12.06 12.65
N GLY A 41 1.19 10.79 12.63
CA GLY A 41 2.25 10.27 11.76
C GLY A 41 1.88 10.29 10.29
N GLN A 42 0.59 10.15 9.96
CA GLN A 42 0.07 10.30 8.61
C GLN A 42 -0.42 11.73 8.30
N GLU A 43 -0.06 12.70 9.12
CA GLU A 43 -0.49 14.09 8.96
C GLU A 43 -2.02 14.23 8.80
N ARG A 44 -2.78 13.58 9.69
CA ARG A 44 -4.23 13.63 9.71
C ARG A 44 -4.72 14.66 10.74
N TYR A 45 -5.54 15.59 10.28
CA TYR A 45 -6.11 16.65 11.11
C TYR A 45 -7.52 16.32 11.62
N ASP A 46 -8.05 15.16 11.26
CA ASP A 46 -9.39 14.66 11.62
C ASP A 46 -9.41 13.85 12.93
N SER A 47 -8.38 13.97 13.76
CA SER A 47 -8.38 13.45 15.15
C SER A 47 -9.24 14.30 16.06
N TYR A 48 -9.55 13.79 17.26
CA TYR A 48 -10.34 14.51 18.26
C TYR A 48 -9.80 15.93 18.56
N SER A 49 -8.49 16.10 18.70
CA SER A 49 -7.88 17.40 18.97
C SER A 49 -7.56 18.21 17.70
N GLY A 50 -7.56 17.57 16.53
CA GLY A 50 -7.10 18.17 15.27
C GLY A 50 -5.62 18.55 15.26
N TYR A 51 -4.87 18.22 16.32
CA TYR A 51 -3.48 18.64 16.47
C TYR A 51 -2.52 17.65 15.79
N VAL A 52 -1.66 18.19 14.93
CA VAL A 52 -0.53 17.47 14.34
C VAL A 52 0.78 18.10 14.81
N PRO A 53 1.68 17.37 15.49
CA PRO A 53 2.98 17.87 15.91
C PRO A 53 3.79 18.46 14.74
N ILE A 54 4.57 19.50 15.02
CA ILE A 54 5.31 20.25 13.98
C ILE A 54 6.17 19.32 13.12
N ARG A 55 6.81 18.30 13.72
CA ARG A 55 7.66 17.34 13.01
C ARG A 55 6.93 16.49 11.94
N PHE A 56 5.60 16.44 11.99
CA PHE A 56 4.77 15.71 11.03
C PHE A 56 4.06 16.62 10.02
N LYS A 57 4.09 17.94 10.23
CA LYS A 57 3.48 18.90 9.30
C LYS A 57 4.26 18.97 8.00
N GLY A 58 3.55 19.01 6.89
CA GLY A 58 4.13 19.03 5.54
C GLY A 58 4.62 17.67 5.03
N LYS A 59 4.49 16.61 5.81
CA LYS A 59 4.96 15.27 5.44
C LYS A 59 4.23 14.72 4.21
N THR A 60 2.95 14.94 4.09
CA THR A 60 2.17 14.48 2.94
C THR A 60 2.68 15.13 1.64
N GLU A 61 2.97 16.42 1.66
CA GLU A 61 3.55 17.13 0.50
C GLU A 61 4.98 16.67 0.20
N GLU A 62 5.79 16.47 1.24
CA GLU A 62 7.15 15.94 1.11
C GLU A 62 7.15 14.56 0.45
N TRP A 63 6.31 13.64 0.95
CA TRP A 63 6.18 12.30 0.38
C TRP A 63 5.70 12.31 -1.06
N GLN A 64 4.80 13.22 -1.44
CA GLN A 64 4.39 13.39 -2.84
C GLN A 64 5.56 13.79 -3.74
N LYS A 65 6.38 14.76 -3.30
CA LYS A 65 7.58 15.20 -4.04
C LYS A 65 8.60 14.06 -4.18
N LEU A 66 8.64 13.14 -3.22
CA LEU A 66 9.49 11.96 -3.24
C LEU A 66 8.86 10.75 -3.96
N ASN A 67 7.70 10.94 -4.60
CA ASN A 67 6.95 9.87 -5.29
C ASN A 67 6.58 8.68 -4.40
N VAL A 68 6.33 8.92 -3.12
CA VAL A 68 5.76 7.92 -2.23
C VAL A 68 4.30 7.71 -2.61
N LEU A 69 3.91 6.45 -2.83
CA LEU A 69 2.60 6.12 -3.40
C LEU A 69 1.49 6.09 -2.36
N ASN A 70 1.78 5.64 -1.15
CA ASN A 70 0.78 5.47 -0.09
C ASN A 70 1.39 5.46 1.31
N TYR A 71 0.50 5.55 2.30
CA TYR A 71 0.79 5.24 3.70
C TYR A 71 0.23 3.88 4.08
N GLU A 72 0.96 3.19 4.97
CA GLU A 72 0.52 2.02 5.72
C GLU A 72 1.22 2.01 7.09
N MET A 73 1.11 0.95 7.88
CA MET A 73 1.56 1.00 9.27
C MET A 73 2.44 -0.18 9.70
N GLU A 74 2.63 -1.19 8.86
CA GLU A 74 3.24 -2.46 9.25
C GLU A 74 4.46 -2.87 8.42
N SER A 75 4.53 -2.46 7.16
CA SER A 75 5.49 -3.04 6.20
C SER A 75 6.94 -2.78 6.57
N SER A 76 7.28 -1.62 7.14
CA SER A 76 8.66 -1.33 7.53
C SER A 76 9.17 -2.31 8.58
N THR A 77 8.33 -2.67 9.55
CA THR A 77 8.67 -3.66 10.59
C THR A 77 8.88 -5.04 9.98
N VAL A 78 7.93 -5.51 9.17
CA VAL A 78 8.01 -6.82 8.52
C VAL A 78 9.23 -6.92 7.61
N LEU A 79 9.45 -5.93 6.74
CA LEU A 79 10.55 -5.93 5.78
C LEU A 79 11.92 -5.83 6.49
N THR A 80 12.02 -5.03 7.55
CA THR A 80 13.25 -4.94 8.36
C THR A 80 13.57 -6.25 9.02
N LEU A 81 12.60 -6.89 9.69
CA LEU A 81 12.81 -8.19 10.33
C LEU A 81 13.22 -9.26 9.32
N CYS A 82 12.54 -9.33 8.17
CA CYS A 82 12.89 -10.28 7.12
C CYS A 82 14.29 -10.03 6.55
N SER A 83 14.73 -8.77 6.46
CA SER A 83 16.08 -8.44 5.97
C SER A 83 17.20 -8.83 6.93
N CYS A 84 16.88 -8.97 8.21
CA CYS A 84 17.85 -9.41 9.23
C CYS A 84 18.01 -10.94 9.32
N LEU A 85 17.15 -11.70 8.66
CA LEU A 85 17.11 -13.16 8.76
C LEU A 85 17.37 -13.78 7.38
N PRO A 86 18.46 -14.54 7.19
CA PRO A 86 18.94 -14.97 5.87
C PRO A 86 17.95 -15.84 5.09
N ASP A 87 17.09 -16.58 5.81
CA ASP A 87 16.15 -17.53 5.20
C ASP A 87 14.72 -16.98 5.05
N LEU A 88 14.49 -15.74 5.49
CA LEU A 88 13.19 -15.10 5.36
C LEU A 88 13.10 -14.18 4.15
N ARG A 89 11.96 -14.23 3.48
CA ARG A 89 11.63 -13.32 2.38
C ARG A 89 10.43 -12.48 2.79
N GLY A 90 10.60 -11.16 2.76
CA GLY A 90 9.54 -10.21 3.03
C GLY A 90 9.04 -9.54 1.76
N GLY A 91 7.75 -9.25 1.73
CA GLY A 91 7.12 -8.45 0.68
C GLY A 91 5.88 -7.77 1.23
N CYS A 92 5.49 -6.67 0.62
CA CYS A 92 4.28 -5.95 0.99
C CYS A 92 3.41 -5.72 -0.24
N VAL A 93 2.13 -5.96 -0.10
CA VAL A 93 1.08 -5.56 -1.02
C VAL A 93 -0.02 -4.86 -0.23
N THR A 94 -0.42 -3.68 -0.67
CA THR A 94 -1.42 -2.86 0.00
C THR A 94 -2.62 -2.63 -0.90
N GLY A 95 -3.82 -2.75 -0.34
CA GLY A 95 -5.05 -2.27 -0.97
C GLY A 95 -5.16 -0.76 -0.77
N VAL A 96 -5.25 0.00 -1.86
CA VAL A 96 -5.50 1.45 -1.77
C VAL A 96 -6.97 1.69 -1.47
N ILE A 97 -7.27 2.28 -0.31
CA ILE A 97 -8.62 2.50 0.18
C ILE A 97 -9.17 3.85 -0.30
N VAL A 98 -8.35 4.91 -0.23
CA VAL A 98 -8.79 6.28 -0.48
C VAL A 98 -7.62 7.15 -0.92
N ASN A 99 -7.89 8.05 -1.87
CA ASN A 99 -6.95 9.11 -2.23
C ASN A 99 -7.30 10.38 -1.44
N ARG A 100 -6.58 10.60 -0.34
CA ARG A 100 -6.79 11.76 0.55
C ARG A 100 -6.56 13.10 -0.14
N ASN A 101 -5.61 13.15 -1.08
CA ASN A 101 -5.30 14.38 -1.83
C ASN A 101 -6.44 14.80 -2.76
N ARG A 102 -7.23 13.84 -3.21
CA ARG A 102 -8.44 14.08 -4.01
C ARG A 102 -9.70 14.21 -3.17
N LYS A 103 -9.57 14.18 -1.84
CA LYS A 103 -10.72 14.22 -0.90
C LYS A 103 -11.76 13.15 -1.21
N GLU A 104 -11.31 11.98 -1.63
CA GLU A 104 -12.20 10.84 -1.88
C GLU A 104 -12.81 10.35 -0.55
N ASN A 105 -14.05 9.90 -0.61
CA ASN A 105 -14.70 9.23 0.51
C ASN A 105 -14.48 7.73 0.42
N ILE A 106 -14.41 7.08 1.58
CA ILE A 106 -14.32 5.62 1.66
C ILE A 106 -15.65 5.04 1.18
N ASN A 107 -15.55 4.03 0.31
CA ASN A 107 -16.67 3.22 -0.17
C ASN A 107 -16.41 1.77 0.25
N ASP A 108 -17.34 1.19 0.98
CA ASP A 108 -17.19 -0.17 1.53
C ASP A 108 -16.99 -1.23 0.44
N ALA A 109 -17.61 -1.07 -0.71
CA ALA A 109 -17.43 -2.01 -1.83
C ALA A 109 -16.01 -1.93 -2.41
N ASP A 110 -15.47 -0.71 -2.55
CA ASP A 110 -14.11 -0.50 -3.05
C ASP A 110 -13.07 -0.94 -2.02
N LEU A 111 -13.34 -0.70 -0.74
CA LEU A 111 -12.53 -1.20 0.37
C LEU A 111 -12.41 -2.73 0.30
N LYS A 112 -13.55 -3.43 0.28
CA LYS A 112 -13.58 -4.88 0.21
C LYS A 112 -12.89 -5.41 -1.04
N LYS A 113 -13.09 -4.79 -2.20
CA LYS A 113 -12.40 -5.15 -3.44
C LYS A 113 -10.89 -4.98 -3.33
N GLY A 114 -10.44 -3.90 -2.70
CA GLY A 114 -9.00 -3.64 -2.47
C GLY A 114 -8.37 -4.69 -1.57
N GLU A 115 -9.04 -5.05 -0.46
CA GLU A 115 -8.62 -6.10 0.46
C GLU A 115 -8.56 -7.47 -0.25
N ASP A 116 -9.63 -7.89 -0.93
CA ASP A 116 -9.68 -9.15 -1.65
C ASP A 116 -8.57 -9.26 -2.71
N ASN A 117 -8.30 -8.19 -3.43
CA ASN A 117 -7.22 -8.13 -4.40
C ASN A 117 -5.83 -8.28 -3.75
N ALA A 118 -5.59 -7.58 -2.65
CA ALA A 118 -4.33 -7.66 -1.92
C ALA A 118 -4.09 -9.09 -1.39
N ILE A 119 -5.12 -9.71 -0.81
CA ILE A 119 -5.09 -11.10 -0.31
C ILE A 119 -4.76 -12.06 -1.47
N ARG A 120 -5.45 -11.95 -2.60
CA ARG A 120 -5.22 -12.83 -3.76
C ARG A 120 -3.79 -12.71 -4.29
N VAL A 121 -3.26 -11.49 -4.38
CA VAL A 121 -1.87 -11.26 -4.80
C VAL A 121 -0.88 -11.86 -3.82
N ALA A 122 -1.11 -11.71 -2.51
CA ALA A 122 -0.25 -12.25 -1.47
C ALA A 122 -0.21 -13.79 -1.51
N ILE A 123 -1.38 -14.44 -1.61
CA ILE A 123 -1.50 -15.91 -1.70
C ILE A 123 -0.78 -16.39 -2.97
N LYS A 124 -1.04 -15.78 -4.12
CA LYS A 124 -0.41 -16.19 -5.39
C LYS A 124 1.11 -16.00 -5.37
N ALA A 125 1.60 -14.94 -4.72
CA ALA A 125 3.02 -14.73 -4.54
C ALA A 125 3.67 -15.82 -3.64
N ALA A 126 2.97 -16.24 -2.59
CA ALA A 126 3.43 -17.34 -1.73
C ALA A 126 3.48 -18.67 -2.50
N GLU A 127 2.48 -18.97 -3.33
CA GLU A 127 2.48 -20.15 -4.22
C GLU A 127 3.68 -20.14 -5.16
N ILE A 128 3.96 -19.01 -5.80
CA ILE A 128 5.12 -18.85 -6.71
C ILE A 128 6.44 -19.10 -5.96
N LEU A 129 6.57 -18.60 -4.73
CA LEU A 129 7.76 -18.83 -3.92
C LEU A 129 7.91 -20.26 -3.42
N ALA A 130 6.78 -20.97 -3.25
CA ALA A 130 6.75 -22.38 -2.90
C ALA A 130 6.95 -23.33 -4.11
N GLY A 131 7.10 -22.79 -5.33
CA GLY A 131 7.25 -23.58 -6.56
C GLY A 131 5.93 -24.23 -7.03
N ARG A 132 4.80 -23.63 -6.70
CA ARG A 132 3.45 -24.11 -7.04
C ARG A 132 2.76 -23.25 -8.08
#